data_f7ad5505403a46875b69e9102b1cc9ac
#
_entry.id   f7ad5505403a46875b69e9102b1cc9ac
#
_cell.length_a   1.000
_cell.length_b   1.000
_cell.length_c   1.000
_cell.angle_alpha   90.00
_cell.angle_beta   90.00
_cell.angle_gamma   90.00
#
_symmetry.space_group_name_H-M   'P 1'
#
loop_
_entity.id
_entity.type
_entity.pdbx_description
1 polymer ?
#
loop_
_entity_poly.entity_id
_entity_poly.type
_entity_poly.pdbx_seq_one_letter_code
_entity_poly.pdbx_strand_id
1 'polypeptide(L)'
;MALELNIEADRYHEVVALSASTAKHLLRSPAHYLMSKAEQTDPSLPMRFGTLVHALVLEPHTVSSKFAVEPGLPSRKTKAGREMAAEFEAAHPGKMVFDLETFQRAQRTADAVMSNKLARDYFTGPGVVTEATAYWTETVNNSLVPHKARLDCWNERLGMVVDLKTAQDSSPEGFAAAVRTYKYALQAAHYPRALEMVAGIKDVRFLFVAVEGEPPHGVGVYELDAETVEVARQQMRRAADLFVRAHHPSASAADLGYAQEIVQLKIGA
;
A
#
# COMPACT_ATOMS: atom_id res chain seq x y z
N MET A 1 -0.07 9.23 21.81
CA MET A 1 0.04 7.97 21.03
C MET A 1 1.34 8.08 20.25
N ALA A 2 2.01 6.98 19.97
CA ALA A 2 3.30 6.98 19.27
C ALA A 2 3.19 6.08 18.03
N LEU A 3 4.11 6.22 17.10
CA LEU A 3 4.29 5.24 16.01
C LEU A 3 4.69 3.90 16.62
N GLU A 4 4.07 2.83 16.16
CA GLU A 4 4.42 1.47 16.53
C GLU A 4 5.31 0.86 15.45
N LEU A 5 6.40 0.23 15.88
CA LEU A 5 7.38 -0.41 14.99
C LEU A 5 7.24 -1.93 15.07
N ASN A 6 7.66 -2.61 14.01
CA ASN A 6 7.68 -4.07 13.95
C ASN A 6 6.32 -4.75 14.19
N ILE A 7 5.23 -4.10 13.76
CA ILE A 7 3.92 -4.73 13.77
C ILE A 7 3.84 -5.72 12.60
N GLU A 8 3.61 -6.99 12.91
CA GLU A 8 3.39 -8.01 11.89
C GLU A 8 2.23 -7.63 10.94
N ALA A 9 2.39 -7.93 9.66
CA ALA A 9 1.43 -7.53 8.62
C ALA A 9 0.03 -8.08 8.91
N ASP A 10 -0.08 -9.33 9.35
CA ASP A 10 -1.35 -9.97 9.67
C ASP A 10 -2.08 -9.24 10.80
N ARG A 11 -1.36 -8.91 11.88
CA ARG A 11 -1.91 -8.11 12.99
C ARG A 11 -2.39 -6.73 12.53
N TYR A 12 -1.64 -6.06 11.63
CA TYR A 12 -2.10 -4.80 11.06
C TYR A 12 -3.39 -4.98 10.25
N HIS A 13 -3.50 -6.07 9.47
CA HIS A 13 -4.68 -6.31 8.63
C HIS A 13 -5.92 -6.70 9.43
N GLU A 14 -5.78 -7.39 10.56
CA GLU A 14 -6.89 -7.78 11.44
C GLU A 14 -7.61 -6.58 12.07
N VAL A 15 -6.93 -5.48 12.31
CA VAL A 15 -7.54 -4.29 12.92
C VAL A 15 -8.57 -3.69 11.97
N VAL A 16 -9.83 -3.62 12.42
CA VAL A 16 -10.92 -2.96 11.68
C VAL A 16 -10.82 -1.44 11.88
N ALA A 17 -10.26 -0.76 10.89
CA ALA A 17 -10.05 0.68 10.90
C ALA A 17 -10.02 1.24 9.47
N LEU A 18 -10.29 2.53 9.32
CA LEU A 18 -10.16 3.24 8.06
C LEU A 18 -8.68 3.41 7.71
N SER A 19 -8.32 2.98 6.52
CA SER A 19 -7.00 3.18 5.92
C SER A 19 -7.15 3.71 4.49
N ALA A 20 -6.08 4.16 3.86
CA ALA A 20 -6.10 4.54 2.45
C ALA A 20 -6.59 3.39 1.54
N SER A 21 -6.25 2.15 1.88
CA SER A 21 -6.72 0.98 1.13
C SER A 21 -8.20 0.70 1.33
N THR A 22 -8.72 0.77 2.55
CA THR A 22 -10.15 0.58 2.82
C THR A 22 -10.98 1.72 2.24
N ALA A 23 -10.47 2.95 2.23
CA ALA A 23 -11.12 4.10 1.63
C ALA A 23 -11.40 3.90 0.12
N LYS A 24 -10.52 3.23 -0.62
CA LYS A 24 -10.75 2.90 -2.05
C LYS A 24 -12.04 2.13 -2.27
N HIS A 25 -12.30 1.12 -1.43
CA HIS A 25 -13.50 0.29 -1.51
C HIS A 25 -14.73 1.05 -1.05
N LEU A 26 -14.64 1.79 0.07
CA LEU A 26 -15.73 2.63 0.57
C LEU A 26 -16.17 3.69 -0.43
N LEU A 27 -15.23 4.35 -1.10
CA LEU A 27 -15.52 5.35 -2.14
C LEU A 27 -16.20 4.76 -3.38
N ARG A 28 -16.09 3.46 -3.58
CA ARG A 28 -16.90 2.75 -4.57
C ARG A 28 -18.32 2.50 -4.03
N SER A 29 -18.45 1.82 -2.94
CA SER A 29 -19.65 1.78 -2.07
C SER A 29 -19.32 1.06 -0.76
N PRO A 30 -20.10 1.26 0.33
CA PRO A 30 -19.99 0.48 1.55
C PRO A 30 -20.08 -1.04 1.31
N ALA A 31 -20.95 -1.49 0.40
CA ALA A 31 -21.06 -2.91 0.02
C ALA A 31 -19.77 -3.49 -0.52
N HIS A 32 -19.05 -2.75 -1.40
CA HIS A 32 -17.75 -3.20 -1.91
C HIS A 32 -16.70 -3.31 -0.81
N TYR A 33 -16.74 -2.41 0.18
CA TYR A 33 -15.87 -2.50 1.34
C TYR A 33 -16.18 -3.74 2.18
N LEU A 34 -17.43 -4.01 2.52
CA LEU A 34 -17.83 -5.18 3.30
C LEU A 34 -17.45 -6.47 2.55
N MET A 35 -17.67 -6.51 1.24
CA MET A 35 -17.30 -7.65 0.39
C MET A 35 -15.78 -7.88 0.37
N SER A 36 -14.98 -6.80 0.23
CA SER A 36 -13.51 -6.90 0.28
C SER A 36 -12.96 -7.39 1.62
N LYS A 37 -13.75 -7.30 2.70
CA LYS A 37 -13.40 -7.85 4.02
C LYS A 37 -13.77 -9.32 4.15
N ALA A 38 -14.80 -9.76 3.45
CA ALA A 38 -15.25 -11.16 3.47
C ALA A 38 -14.41 -12.05 2.53
N GLU A 39 -13.87 -11.47 1.46
CA GLU A 39 -13.05 -12.17 0.48
C GLU A 39 -11.57 -12.13 0.86
N GLN A 40 -11.05 -13.26 1.39
CA GLN A 40 -9.61 -13.47 1.49
C GLN A 40 -9.12 -14.00 0.14
N THR A 41 -8.58 -13.12 -0.69
CA THR A 41 -7.94 -13.53 -1.96
C THR A 41 -6.43 -13.57 -1.80
N ASP A 42 -5.80 -14.60 -2.34
CA ASP A 42 -4.35 -14.66 -2.40
C ASP A 42 -3.79 -13.45 -3.18
N PRO A 43 -2.69 -12.86 -2.73
CA PRO A 43 -2.07 -11.75 -3.43
C PRO A 43 -1.71 -12.14 -4.87
N SER A 44 -2.07 -11.29 -5.84
CA SER A 44 -1.68 -11.47 -7.24
C SER A 44 -0.16 -11.46 -7.42
N LEU A 45 0.33 -12.03 -8.52
CA LEU A 45 1.78 -12.04 -8.82
C LEU A 45 2.42 -10.64 -8.77
N PRO A 46 1.82 -9.57 -9.34
CA PRO A 46 2.34 -8.21 -9.17
C PRO A 46 2.39 -7.74 -7.72
N MET A 47 1.38 -8.08 -6.90
CA MET A 47 1.37 -7.72 -5.48
C MET A 47 2.48 -8.44 -4.72
N ARG A 48 2.66 -9.75 -4.96
CA ARG A 48 3.74 -10.54 -4.35
C ARG A 48 5.11 -9.98 -4.75
N PHE A 49 5.31 -9.65 -6.03
CA PHE A 49 6.52 -9.00 -6.51
C PHE A 49 6.78 -7.67 -5.81
N GLY A 50 5.77 -6.81 -5.71
CA GLY A 50 5.84 -5.56 -4.96
C GLY A 50 6.26 -5.77 -3.50
N THR A 51 5.65 -6.75 -2.81
CA THR A 51 6.00 -7.10 -1.42
C THR A 51 7.47 -7.50 -1.29
N LEU A 52 8.01 -8.27 -2.24
CA LEU A 52 9.43 -8.63 -2.24
C LEU A 52 10.34 -7.42 -2.46
N VAL A 53 10.01 -6.55 -3.43
CA VAL A 53 10.79 -5.32 -3.69
C VAL A 53 10.78 -4.39 -2.45
N HIS A 54 9.60 -4.21 -1.81
CA HIS A 54 9.50 -3.46 -0.56
C HIS A 54 10.43 -4.02 0.52
N ALA A 55 10.39 -5.33 0.76
CA ALA A 55 11.26 -5.95 1.76
C ALA A 55 12.76 -5.78 1.42
N LEU A 56 13.14 -5.90 0.14
CA LEU A 56 14.53 -5.71 -0.29
C LEU A 56 15.03 -4.28 -0.08
N VAL A 57 14.17 -3.27 -0.23
CA VAL A 57 14.52 -1.85 -0.07
C VAL A 57 14.39 -1.39 1.38
N LEU A 58 13.28 -1.71 2.04
CA LEU A 58 12.90 -1.13 3.34
C LEU A 58 13.34 -1.98 4.53
N GLU A 59 13.33 -3.31 4.38
CA GLU A 59 13.62 -4.26 5.46
C GLU A 59 14.53 -5.42 5.00
N PRO A 60 15.70 -5.16 4.40
CA PRO A 60 16.55 -6.21 3.79
C PRO A 60 16.93 -7.32 4.78
N HIS A 61 16.97 -7.03 6.06
CA HIS A 61 17.25 -8.00 7.12
C HIS A 61 16.13 -9.04 7.33
N THR A 62 14.90 -8.76 6.86
CA THR A 62 13.75 -9.67 6.97
C THR A 62 13.61 -10.62 5.77
N VAL A 63 14.33 -10.38 4.68
CA VAL A 63 14.15 -11.12 3.42
C VAL A 63 14.31 -12.62 3.60
N SER A 64 15.35 -13.06 4.28
CA SER A 64 15.60 -14.49 4.50
C SER A 64 14.56 -15.18 5.39
N SER A 65 13.89 -14.45 6.28
CA SER A 65 12.83 -14.98 7.13
C SER A 65 11.47 -15.03 6.43
N LYS A 66 11.16 -14.04 5.58
CA LYS A 66 9.85 -13.87 4.93
C LYS A 66 9.74 -14.58 3.56
N PHE A 67 10.87 -14.83 2.88
CA PHE A 67 10.89 -15.34 1.51
C PHE A 67 11.79 -16.55 1.35
N ALA A 68 11.45 -17.40 0.37
CA ALA A 68 12.29 -18.51 -0.09
C ALA A 68 12.39 -18.51 -1.62
N VAL A 69 13.53 -18.95 -2.14
CA VAL A 69 13.81 -19.00 -3.57
C VAL A 69 13.89 -20.45 -4.01
N GLU A 70 13.03 -20.85 -4.95
CA GLU A 70 13.07 -22.18 -5.52
C GLU A 70 14.41 -22.41 -6.28
N PRO A 71 15.13 -23.48 -6.00
CA PRO A 71 16.26 -23.89 -6.82
C PRO A 71 15.70 -24.38 -8.17
N GLY A 72 16.18 -23.91 -9.29
CA GLY A 72 15.85 -24.27 -10.67
C GLY A 72 14.96 -25.48 -10.91
N LEU A 73 13.73 -25.47 -10.42
CA LEU A 73 12.77 -26.58 -10.52
C LEU A 73 12.23 -26.72 -11.95
N PRO A 74 11.80 -27.91 -12.35
CA PRO A 74 11.08 -28.10 -13.62
C PRO A 74 9.82 -27.21 -13.67
N SER A 75 9.43 -26.84 -14.90
CA SER A 75 8.26 -25.99 -15.11
C SER A 75 7.01 -26.50 -14.37
N ARG A 76 6.34 -25.64 -13.63
CA ARG A 76 5.04 -25.91 -12.98
C ARG A 76 3.91 -26.30 -13.96
N LYS A 77 4.15 -26.22 -15.28
CA LYS A 77 3.22 -26.76 -16.29
C LYS A 77 3.23 -28.31 -16.33
N THR A 78 4.31 -28.94 -15.87
CA THR A 78 4.41 -30.39 -15.75
C THR A 78 3.91 -30.91 -14.40
N LYS A 79 3.51 -32.18 -14.32
CA LYS A 79 3.10 -32.81 -13.06
C LYS A 79 4.27 -32.80 -12.06
N ALA A 80 5.44 -33.27 -12.49
CA ALA A 80 6.64 -33.33 -11.66
C ALA A 80 7.04 -31.92 -11.12
N GLY A 81 6.99 -30.90 -11.97
CA GLY A 81 7.31 -29.53 -11.54
C GLY A 81 6.33 -29.00 -10.49
N ARG A 82 5.02 -29.33 -10.59
CA ARG A 82 4.04 -28.95 -9.56
C ARG A 82 4.27 -29.67 -8.23
N GLU A 83 4.60 -30.98 -8.30
CA GLU A 83 4.86 -31.81 -7.10
C GLU A 83 6.12 -31.28 -6.37
N MET A 84 7.21 -31.04 -7.10
CA MET A 84 8.44 -30.49 -6.51
C MET A 84 8.24 -29.07 -5.93
N ALA A 85 7.48 -28.22 -6.60
CA ALA A 85 7.16 -26.89 -6.09
C ALA A 85 6.33 -26.96 -4.81
N ALA A 86 5.32 -27.85 -4.76
CA ALA A 86 4.51 -28.06 -3.56
C ALA A 86 5.34 -28.62 -2.39
N GLU A 87 6.28 -29.53 -2.67
CA GLU A 87 7.20 -30.06 -1.67
C GLU A 87 8.12 -28.95 -1.13
N PHE A 88 8.64 -28.09 -2.02
CA PHE A 88 9.47 -26.95 -1.61
C PHE A 88 8.68 -25.94 -0.77
N GLU A 89 7.45 -25.63 -1.15
CA GLU A 89 6.57 -24.74 -0.36
C GLU A 89 6.26 -25.34 1.01
N ALA A 90 5.96 -26.65 1.09
CA ALA A 90 5.73 -27.35 2.35
C ALA A 90 6.98 -27.36 3.27
N ALA A 91 8.18 -27.36 2.70
CA ALA A 91 9.44 -27.28 3.44
C ALA A 91 9.75 -25.85 3.95
N HIS A 92 9.03 -24.84 3.47
CA HIS A 92 9.23 -23.43 3.84
C HIS A 92 7.93 -22.79 4.37
N PRO A 93 7.36 -23.31 5.46
CA PRO A 93 6.08 -22.83 5.98
C PRO A 93 6.16 -21.36 6.38
N GLY A 94 5.13 -20.59 6.01
CA GLY A 94 5.03 -19.17 6.32
C GLY A 94 5.90 -18.26 5.46
N LYS A 95 6.68 -18.80 4.51
CA LYS A 95 7.45 -17.98 3.57
C LYS A 95 6.73 -17.84 2.23
N MET A 96 6.83 -16.66 1.65
CA MET A 96 6.42 -16.46 0.26
C MET A 96 7.51 -16.99 -0.68
N VAL A 97 7.16 -17.97 -1.51
CA VAL A 97 8.12 -18.65 -2.39
C VAL A 97 8.14 -17.96 -3.76
N PHE A 98 9.35 -17.76 -4.29
CA PHE A 98 9.60 -17.21 -5.62
C PHE A 98 10.53 -18.13 -6.42
N ASP A 99 10.36 -18.18 -7.75
CA ASP A 99 11.37 -18.70 -8.63
C ASP A 99 12.60 -17.78 -8.67
N LEU A 100 13.73 -18.35 -9.08
CA LEU A 100 15.01 -17.63 -9.08
C LEU A 100 15.00 -16.41 -10.01
N GLU A 101 14.33 -16.49 -11.17
CA GLU A 101 14.27 -15.40 -12.13
C GLU A 101 13.50 -14.19 -11.55
N THR A 102 12.32 -14.44 -10.99
CA THR A 102 11.50 -13.42 -10.33
C THR A 102 12.24 -12.79 -9.16
N PHE A 103 12.92 -13.59 -8.33
CA PHE A 103 13.69 -13.07 -7.20
C PHE A 103 14.85 -12.18 -7.66
N GLN A 104 15.63 -12.62 -8.64
CA GLN A 104 16.72 -11.83 -9.21
C GLN A 104 16.23 -10.53 -9.88
N ARG A 105 15.07 -10.58 -10.53
CA ARG A 105 14.44 -9.38 -11.09
C ARG A 105 14.06 -8.39 -9.97
N ALA A 106 13.48 -8.87 -8.88
CA ALA A 106 13.17 -8.03 -7.73
C ALA A 106 14.44 -7.42 -7.10
N GLN A 107 15.54 -8.17 -7.04
CA GLN A 107 16.83 -7.64 -6.60
C GLN A 107 17.31 -6.50 -7.51
N ARG A 108 17.28 -6.69 -8.85
CA ARG A 108 17.66 -5.62 -9.80
C ARG A 108 16.77 -4.39 -9.68
N THR A 109 15.46 -4.58 -9.44
CA THR A 109 14.52 -3.49 -9.18
C THR A 109 14.88 -2.72 -7.91
N ALA A 110 15.18 -3.42 -6.82
CA ALA A 110 15.62 -2.81 -5.56
C ALA A 110 16.99 -2.11 -5.71
N ASP A 111 17.93 -2.73 -6.43
CA ASP A 111 19.24 -2.13 -6.72
C ASP A 111 19.10 -0.84 -7.53
N ALA A 112 18.14 -0.76 -8.47
CA ALA A 112 17.86 0.46 -9.23
C ALA A 112 17.41 1.60 -8.30
N VAL A 113 16.51 1.33 -7.34
CA VAL A 113 16.10 2.30 -6.31
C VAL A 113 17.30 2.77 -5.50
N MET A 114 18.12 1.84 -5.02
CA MET A 114 19.28 2.14 -4.15
C MET A 114 20.45 2.78 -4.92
N SER A 115 20.52 2.61 -6.23
CA SER A 115 21.50 3.27 -7.10
C SER A 115 21.07 4.69 -7.47
N ASN A 116 19.77 4.99 -7.45
CA ASN A 116 19.27 6.35 -7.62
C ASN A 116 19.59 7.17 -6.37
N LYS A 117 20.49 8.15 -6.51
CA LYS A 117 20.99 8.91 -5.35
C LYS A 117 19.85 9.57 -4.57
N LEU A 118 18.88 10.17 -5.26
CA LEU A 118 17.77 10.88 -4.63
C LEU A 118 16.87 9.91 -3.85
N ALA A 119 16.46 8.80 -4.46
CA ALA A 119 15.64 7.78 -3.82
C ALA A 119 16.36 7.16 -2.61
N ARG A 120 17.63 6.78 -2.77
CA ARG A 120 18.43 6.21 -1.68
C ARG A 120 18.51 7.15 -0.49
N ASP A 121 18.77 8.45 -0.70
CA ASP A 121 18.92 9.42 0.38
C ASP A 121 17.62 9.58 1.20
N TYR A 122 16.46 9.21 0.64
CA TYR A 122 15.19 9.18 1.37
C TYR A 122 15.01 7.93 2.22
N PHE A 123 15.48 6.76 1.75
CA PHE A 123 15.29 5.48 2.44
C PHE A 123 16.43 5.12 3.39
N THR A 124 17.51 5.92 3.44
CA THR A 124 18.69 5.60 4.24
C THR A 124 19.12 6.75 5.15
N GLY A 125 19.88 6.41 6.18
CA GLY A 125 20.49 7.39 7.07
C GLY A 125 19.79 7.57 8.41
N PRO A 126 20.31 8.45 9.26
CA PRO A 126 19.75 8.71 10.59
C PRO A 126 18.34 9.29 10.52
N GLY A 127 17.46 8.83 11.42
CA GLY A 127 16.07 9.28 11.49
C GLY A 127 15.13 8.66 10.44
N VAL A 128 15.61 7.67 9.69
CA VAL A 128 14.76 6.85 8.81
C VAL A 128 14.13 5.73 9.63
N VAL A 129 12.80 5.62 9.53
CA VAL A 129 12.00 4.57 10.15
C VAL A 129 11.15 3.94 9.06
N THR A 130 11.25 2.62 8.88
CA THR A 130 10.51 1.87 7.87
C THR A 130 9.35 1.10 8.49
N GLU A 131 8.31 0.84 7.71
CA GLU A 131 7.13 0.03 8.09
C GLU A 131 6.46 0.51 9.40
N ALA A 132 6.52 1.82 9.66
CA ALA A 132 5.96 2.41 10.88
C ALA A 132 4.42 2.41 10.82
N THR A 133 3.80 1.87 11.87
CA THR A 133 2.34 1.78 11.98
C THR A 133 1.80 2.86 12.92
N ALA A 134 0.71 3.49 12.51
CA ALA A 134 -0.03 4.47 13.30
C ALA A 134 -1.49 4.01 13.47
N TYR A 135 -2.00 4.15 14.70
CA TYR A 135 -3.42 3.96 15.02
C TYR A 135 -3.93 5.21 15.74
N TRP A 136 -5.07 5.74 15.31
CA TRP A 136 -5.72 6.88 15.96
C TRP A 136 -7.23 6.83 15.75
N THR A 137 -7.95 7.74 16.41
CA THR A 137 -9.39 7.85 16.27
C THR A 137 -9.74 9.30 15.98
N GLU A 138 -10.66 9.51 15.05
CA GLU A 138 -11.26 10.82 14.77
C GLU A 138 -12.77 10.77 14.98
N THR A 139 -13.35 11.92 15.37
CA THR A 139 -14.80 12.04 15.48
C THR A 139 -15.37 12.51 14.13
N VAL A 140 -16.28 11.75 13.57
CA VAL A 140 -16.97 12.04 12.32
C VAL A 140 -18.47 11.91 12.57
N ASN A 141 -19.23 12.99 12.38
CA ASN A 141 -20.69 13.02 12.62
C ASN A 141 -21.10 12.39 13.97
N ASN A 142 -20.44 12.81 15.05
CA ASN A 142 -20.60 12.29 16.41
C ASN A 142 -20.28 10.80 16.61
N SER A 143 -19.67 10.14 15.62
CA SER A 143 -19.21 8.77 15.71
C SER A 143 -17.69 8.72 15.79
N LEU A 144 -17.16 7.83 16.61
CA LEU A 144 -15.73 7.56 16.68
C LEU A 144 -15.31 6.64 15.53
N VAL A 145 -14.44 7.10 14.66
CA VAL A 145 -13.90 6.34 13.53
C VAL A 145 -12.45 5.97 13.83
N PRO A 146 -12.14 4.68 14.00
CA PRO A 146 -10.76 4.24 14.11
C PRO A 146 -10.06 4.33 12.76
N HIS A 147 -8.84 4.83 12.77
CA HIS A 147 -7.97 4.95 11.61
C HIS A 147 -6.69 4.15 11.81
N LYS A 148 -6.10 3.72 10.71
CA LYS A 148 -4.77 3.10 10.69
C LYS A 148 -4.00 3.49 9.44
N ALA A 149 -2.69 3.60 9.59
CA ALA A 149 -1.75 3.76 8.47
C ALA A 149 -0.49 2.93 8.74
N ARG A 150 0.12 2.42 7.68
CA ARG A 150 1.47 1.86 7.72
C ARG A 150 2.28 2.64 6.69
N LEU A 151 3.28 3.34 7.18
CA LEU A 151 4.16 4.19 6.40
C LEU A 151 5.34 3.32 5.92
N ASP A 152 5.56 3.25 4.61
CA ASP A 152 6.70 2.54 4.06
C ASP A 152 8.01 3.10 4.64
N CYS A 153 8.12 4.43 4.63
CA CYS A 153 9.26 5.13 5.23
C CYS A 153 8.82 6.48 5.81
N TRP A 154 9.17 6.74 7.06
CA TRP A 154 9.20 8.05 7.67
C TRP A 154 10.64 8.53 7.82
N ASN A 155 10.99 9.61 7.16
CA ASN A 155 12.30 10.25 7.30
C ASN A 155 12.14 11.51 8.15
N GLU A 156 12.38 11.36 9.47
CA GLU A 156 12.21 12.44 10.45
C GLU A 156 13.12 13.63 10.15
N ARG A 157 14.35 13.37 9.75
CA ARG A 157 15.34 14.40 9.44
C ARG A 157 14.90 15.31 8.29
N LEU A 158 14.19 14.76 7.30
CA LEU A 158 13.72 15.49 6.13
C LEU A 158 12.26 15.94 6.27
N GLY A 159 11.55 15.53 7.32
CA GLY A 159 10.15 15.86 7.54
C GLY A 159 9.23 15.28 6.46
N MET A 160 9.50 14.06 5.98
CA MET A 160 8.75 13.51 4.87
C MET A 160 8.42 12.02 5.01
N VAL A 161 7.24 11.66 4.54
CA VAL A 161 6.85 10.27 4.28
C VAL A 161 7.21 9.93 2.85
N VAL A 162 7.83 8.78 2.65
CA VAL A 162 8.20 8.27 1.33
C VAL A 162 7.57 6.90 1.14
N ASP A 163 6.84 6.74 0.07
CA ASP A 163 6.08 5.54 -0.26
C ASP A 163 6.64 4.91 -1.55
N LEU A 164 7.07 3.66 -1.47
CA LEU A 164 7.66 2.93 -2.58
C LEU A 164 6.58 2.28 -3.43
N LYS A 165 6.65 2.43 -4.74
CA LYS A 165 5.72 1.80 -5.68
C LYS A 165 6.46 1.07 -6.80
N THR A 166 6.15 -0.20 -6.96
CA THR A 166 6.47 -0.88 -8.23
C THR A 166 5.45 -0.48 -9.29
N ALA A 167 5.90 -0.05 -10.44
CA ALA A 167 5.08 0.45 -11.53
C ALA A 167 5.38 -0.31 -12.85
N GLN A 168 4.45 -0.28 -13.78
CA GLN A 168 4.68 -0.72 -15.16
C GLN A 168 5.41 0.36 -15.97
N ASP A 169 5.13 1.60 -15.66
CA ASP A 169 5.70 2.80 -16.26
C ASP A 169 5.91 3.82 -15.16
N SER A 170 7.19 4.12 -14.88
CA SER A 170 7.59 5.10 -13.86
C SER A 170 7.81 6.50 -14.44
N SER A 171 7.52 6.74 -15.73
CA SER A 171 7.52 8.10 -16.30
C SER A 171 6.51 9.00 -15.60
N PRO A 172 6.63 10.33 -15.68
CA PRO A 172 5.65 11.25 -15.10
C PRO A 172 4.22 10.96 -15.56
N GLU A 173 4.00 10.68 -16.84
CA GLU A 173 2.70 10.40 -17.44
C GLU A 173 2.15 9.04 -17.00
N GLY A 174 2.99 8.00 -17.02
CA GLY A 174 2.63 6.64 -16.62
C GLY A 174 2.31 6.57 -15.15
N PHE A 175 3.15 7.16 -14.31
CA PHE A 175 2.90 7.17 -12.86
C PHE A 175 1.70 8.04 -12.49
N ALA A 176 1.46 9.19 -13.14
CA ALA A 176 0.25 9.98 -12.94
C ALA A 176 -1.02 9.18 -13.29
N ALA A 177 -0.99 8.35 -14.34
CA ALA A 177 -2.08 7.44 -14.66
C ALA A 177 -2.28 6.39 -13.57
N ALA A 178 -1.19 5.82 -13.02
CA ALA A 178 -1.25 4.88 -11.90
C ALA A 178 -1.81 5.53 -10.62
N VAL A 179 -1.42 6.76 -10.29
CA VAL A 179 -1.97 7.54 -9.16
C VAL A 179 -3.50 7.64 -9.26
N ARG A 180 -4.02 7.97 -10.43
CA ARG A 180 -5.48 8.05 -10.67
C ARG A 180 -6.16 6.69 -10.56
N THR A 181 -5.63 5.68 -11.25
CA THR A 181 -6.20 4.34 -11.34
C THR A 181 -6.26 3.67 -9.96
N TYR A 182 -5.16 3.72 -9.23
CA TYR A 182 -5.04 3.05 -7.93
C TYR A 182 -5.39 3.95 -6.75
N LYS A 183 -5.80 5.21 -7.00
CA LYS A 183 -6.15 6.21 -5.96
C LYS A 183 -5.03 6.42 -4.94
N TYR A 184 -3.77 6.47 -5.38
CA TYR A 184 -2.63 6.64 -4.49
C TYR A 184 -2.64 7.99 -3.74
N ALA A 185 -3.31 9.01 -4.28
CA ALA A 185 -3.48 10.29 -3.61
C ALA A 185 -4.12 10.16 -2.21
N LEU A 186 -4.91 9.09 -1.94
CA LEU A 186 -5.45 8.83 -0.61
C LEU A 186 -4.33 8.57 0.42
N GLN A 187 -3.22 7.94 0.03
CA GLN A 187 -2.07 7.76 0.92
C GLN A 187 -1.40 9.10 1.22
N ALA A 188 -1.21 9.95 0.19
CA ALA A 188 -0.64 11.29 0.36
C ALA A 188 -1.47 12.20 1.28
N ALA A 189 -2.79 11.99 1.35
CA ALA A 189 -3.65 12.69 2.30
C ALA A 189 -3.64 12.08 3.71
N HIS A 190 -3.55 10.75 3.81
CA HIS A 190 -3.80 9.99 5.04
C HIS A 190 -2.55 9.82 5.90
N TYR A 191 -1.38 9.59 5.30
CA TYR A 191 -0.16 9.30 6.05
C TYR A 191 0.42 10.53 6.78
N PRO A 192 0.48 11.74 6.17
CA PRO A 192 0.81 12.94 6.91
C PRO A 192 -0.17 13.21 8.07
N ARG A 193 -1.48 12.95 7.86
CA ARG A 193 -2.49 13.07 8.91
C ARG A 193 -2.23 12.10 10.06
N ALA A 194 -1.78 10.89 9.78
CA ALA A 194 -1.40 9.93 10.82
C ALA A 194 -0.31 10.50 11.74
N LEU A 195 0.76 11.08 11.18
CA LEU A 195 1.85 11.70 11.95
C LEU A 195 1.38 12.91 12.77
N GLU A 196 0.49 13.73 12.21
CA GLU A 196 -0.12 14.82 12.95
C GLU A 196 -0.91 14.30 14.17
N MET A 197 -1.71 13.25 13.99
CA MET A 197 -2.57 12.71 15.04
C MET A 197 -1.82 11.96 16.13
N VAL A 198 -0.79 11.18 15.78
CA VAL A 198 -0.10 10.32 16.76
C VAL A 198 1.14 10.96 17.36
N ALA A 199 1.79 11.89 16.64
CA ALA A 199 3.04 12.50 17.05
C ALA A 199 3.01 14.04 17.11
N GLY A 200 1.92 14.67 16.67
CA GLY A 200 1.78 16.14 16.62
C GLY A 200 2.65 16.80 15.53
N ILE A 201 3.20 16.00 14.61
CA ILE A 201 4.09 16.48 13.55
C ILE A 201 3.23 17.03 12.41
N LYS A 202 3.44 18.30 12.07
CA LYS A 202 2.72 19.01 11.01
C LYS A 202 3.63 19.29 9.82
N ASP A 203 3.04 19.73 8.71
CA ASP A 203 3.75 20.12 7.49
C ASP A 203 4.63 19.02 6.90
N VAL A 204 4.18 17.77 7.07
CA VAL A 204 4.86 16.60 6.54
C VAL A 204 4.67 16.54 5.03
N ARG A 205 5.76 16.48 4.28
CA ARG A 205 5.72 16.21 2.84
C ARG A 205 5.49 14.72 2.59
N PHE A 206 4.85 14.41 1.47
CA PHE A 206 4.63 13.05 1.03
C PHE A 206 5.17 12.85 -0.39
N LEU A 207 6.07 11.88 -0.53
CA LEU A 207 6.70 11.54 -1.80
C LEU A 207 6.38 10.10 -2.19
N PHE A 208 6.27 9.88 -3.50
CA PHE A 208 6.33 8.55 -4.10
C PHE A 208 7.72 8.32 -4.70
N VAL A 209 8.26 7.14 -4.50
CA VAL A 209 9.35 6.60 -5.30
C VAL A 209 8.76 5.47 -6.15
N ALA A 210 8.65 5.69 -7.45
CA ALA A 210 8.15 4.72 -8.40
C ALA A 210 9.30 4.03 -9.12
N VAL A 211 9.28 2.71 -9.19
CA VAL A 211 10.30 1.93 -9.90
C VAL A 211 9.66 0.90 -10.82
N GLU A 212 10.16 0.77 -12.03
CA GLU A 212 9.71 -0.25 -12.98
C GLU A 212 10.19 -1.64 -12.57
N GLY A 213 9.24 -2.59 -12.54
CA GLY A 213 9.54 -3.99 -12.24
C GLY A 213 10.29 -4.72 -13.35
N GLU A 214 10.30 -4.19 -14.58
CA GLU A 214 10.98 -4.72 -15.75
C GLU A 214 12.14 -3.81 -16.18
N PRO A 215 13.14 -4.33 -16.88
CA PRO A 215 14.20 -3.49 -17.44
C PRO A 215 13.64 -2.38 -18.36
N PRO A 216 14.19 -1.17 -18.29
CA PRO A 216 15.46 -0.78 -17.66
C PRO A 216 15.38 -0.45 -16.17
N HIS A 217 14.28 -0.76 -15.46
CA HIS A 217 14.06 -0.45 -14.04
C HIS A 217 14.13 1.06 -13.76
N GLY A 218 13.45 1.86 -14.59
CA GLY A 218 13.37 3.31 -14.43
C GLY A 218 12.89 3.69 -13.02
N VAL A 219 13.47 4.75 -12.45
CA VAL A 219 13.11 5.25 -11.11
C VAL A 219 12.69 6.71 -11.21
N GLY A 220 11.45 6.99 -10.81
CA GLY A 220 10.91 8.35 -10.69
C GLY A 220 10.60 8.71 -9.24
N VAL A 221 10.75 9.99 -8.89
CA VAL A 221 10.38 10.51 -7.57
C VAL A 221 9.36 11.62 -7.77
N TYR A 222 8.21 11.52 -7.09
CA TYR A 222 7.05 12.35 -7.35
C TYR A 222 6.43 12.90 -6.07
N GLU A 223 6.02 14.15 -6.12
CA GLU A 223 5.17 14.80 -5.13
C GLU A 223 3.89 15.25 -5.83
N LEU A 224 2.75 15.04 -5.19
CA LEU A 224 1.47 15.50 -5.75
C LEU A 224 1.29 16.99 -5.46
N ASP A 225 0.65 17.69 -6.37
CA ASP A 225 0.26 19.08 -6.16
C ASP A 225 -0.76 19.24 -5.02
N ALA A 226 -0.84 20.44 -4.47
CA ALA A 226 -1.69 20.73 -3.31
C ALA A 226 -3.18 20.54 -3.60
N GLU A 227 -3.63 20.79 -4.83
CA GLU A 227 -5.04 20.61 -5.23
C GLU A 227 -5.41 19.12 -5.24
N THR A 228 -4.56 18.28 -5.84
CA THR A 228 -4.74 16.82 -5.84
C THR A 228 -4.80 16.26 -4.42
N VAL A 229 -3.92 16.74 -3.53
CA VAL A 229 -3.89 16.31 -2.13
C VAL A 229 -5.15 16.78 -1.40
N GLU A 230 -5.63 18.01 -1.64
CA GLU A 230 -6.86 18.51 -0.99
C GLU A 230 -8.10 17.73 -1.47
N VAL A 231 -8.22 17.40 -2.74
CA VAL A 231 -9.26 16.51 -3.24
C VAL A 231 -9.20 15.14 -2.53
N ALA A 232 -8.00 14.59 -2.36
CA ALA A 232 -7.83 13.33 -1.64
C ALA A 232 -8.21 13.43 -0.15
N ARG A 233 -7.94 14.55 0.51
CA ARG A 233 -8.41 14.81 1.90
C ARG A 233 -9.93 14.81 1.97
N GLN A 234 -10.63 15.44 1.00
CA GLN A 234 -12.10 15.42 0.92
C GLN A 234 -12.62 14.00 0.70
N GLN A 235 -11.94 13.23 -0.15
CA GLN A 235 -12.28 11.82 -0.36
C GLN A 235 -12.08 10.99 0.92
N MET A 236 -11.02 11.23 1.69
CA MET A 236 -10.83 10.54 2.98
C MET A 236 -11.94 10.90 4.00
N ARG A 237 -12.35 12.17 4.08
CA ARG A 237 -13.51 12.58 4.91
C ARG A 237 -14.79 11.85 4.49
N ARG A 238 -15.08 11.82 3.17
CA ARG A 238 -16.22 11.06 2.65
C ARG A 238 -16.11 9.56 2.96
N ALA A 239 -14.92 8.98 2.84
CA ALA A 239 -14.71 7.58 3.18
C ALA A 239 -14.98 7.30 4.67
N ALA A 240 -14.66 8.25 5.57
CA ALA A 240 -14.97 8.14 6.98
C ALA A 240 -16.48 8.16 7.25
N ASP A 241 -17.24 9.01 6.57
CA ASP A 241 -18.72 9.00 6.64
C ASP A 241 -19.29 7.66 6.16
N LEU A 242 -18.76 7.13 5.06
CA LEU A 242 -19.18 5.84 4.53
C LEU A 242 -18.77 4.68 5.43
N PHE A 243 -17.65 4.79 6.15
CA PHE A 243 -17.24 3.82 7.16
C PHE A 243 -18.23 3.75 8.31
N VAL A 244 -18.67 4.91 8.82
CA VAL A 244 -19.72 4.97 9.85
C VAL A 244 -21.00 4.29 9.37
N ARG A 245 -21.45 4.59 8.15
CA ARG A 245 -22.64 3.95 7.55
C ARG A 245 -22.48 2.44 7.42
N ALA A 246 -21.34 1.96 6.93
CA ALA A 246 -21.08 0.54 6.75
C ALA A 246 -21.10 -0.27 8.06
N HIS A 247 -20.81 0.38 9.19
CA HIS A 247 -20.77 -0.24 10.51
C HIS A 247 -22.00 0.09 11.38
N HIS A 248 -22.98 0.83 10.84
CA HIS A 248 -24.17 1.14 11.60
C HIS A 248 -25.03 -0.11 11.78
N PRO A 249 -25.50 -0.42 13.02
CA PRO A 249 -26.28 -1.64 13.28
C PRO A 249 -27.57 -1.79 12.47
N SER A 250 -28.15 -0.65 12.04
CA SER A 250 -29.37 -0.63 11.23
C SER A 250 -29.13 -0.33 9.76
N ALA A 251 -27.89 -0.50 9.27
CA ALA A 251 -27.59 -0.26 7.85
C ALA A 251 -28.42 -1.19 6.96
N SER A 252 -29.20 -0.61 6.07
CA SER A 252 -29.99 -1.34 5.07
C SER A 252 -29.17 -1.61 3.80
N ALA A 253 -29.66 -2.50 2.95
CA ALA A 253 -29.06 -2.72 1.63
C ALA A 253 -29.00 -1.43 0.78
N ALA A 254 -29.96 -0.52 0.98
CA ALA A 254 -30.00 0.78 0.31
C ALA A 254 -28.88 1.71 0.78
N ASP A 255 -28.50 1.66 2.07
CA ASP A 255 -27.42 2.46 2.64
C ASP A 255 -26.04 1.95 2.20
N LEU A 256 -25.95 0.69 1.80
CA LEU A 256 -24.70 0.02 1.42
C LEU A 256 -24.39 0.10 -0.08
N GLY A 257 -25.40 0.37 -0.93
CA GLY A 257 -25.27 0.41 -2.39
C GLY A 257 -24.86 1.76 -2.97
N TYR A 258 -25.13 1.91 -4.26
CA TYR A 258 -25.08 3.20 -4.94
C TYR A 258 -26.36 4.00 -4.67
N ALA A 259 -26.33 5.31 -4.95
CA ALA A 259 -27.52 6.16 -4.87
C ALA A 259 -28.67 5.55 -5.70
N GLN A 260 -29.87 5.55 -5.12
CA GLN A 260 -31.08 5.04 -5.79
C GLN A 260 -31.80 6.11 -6.64
N GLU A 261 -31.07 7.17 -6.98
CA GLU A 261 -31.53 8.29 -7.81
C GLU A 261 -30.85 8.29 -9.16
N ILE A 262 -31.49 8.91 -10.14
CA ILE A 262 -30.89 9.14 -11.46
C ILE A 262 -29.78 10.17 -11.32
N VAL A 263 -28.54 9.75 -11.55
CA VAL A 263 -27.37 10.62 -11.52
C VAL A 263 -26.97 11.00 -12.95
N GLN A 264 -26.95 12.28 -13.26
CA GLN A 264 -26.38 12.76 -14.52
C GLN A 264 -24.86 12.59 -14.52
N LEU A 265 -24.34 11.81 -15.47
CA LEU A 265 -22.90 11.65 -15.65
C LEU A 265 -22.37 12.75 -16.59
N LYS A 266 -21.38 13.50 -16.12
CA LYS A 266 -20.57 14.36 -16.99
C LYS A 266 -19.42 13.51 -17.53
N ILE A 267 -19.50 13.18 -18.82
CA ILE A 267 -18.41 12.51 -19.52
C ILE A 267 -17.58 13.63 -20.13
N GLY A 268 -16.47 13.98 -19.46
CA GLY A 268 -15.50 14.94 -20.00
C GLY A 268 -14.93 14.42 -21.31
N ALA A 269 -14.70 15.32 -22.26
CA ALA A 269 -14.05 15.04 -23.52
C ALA A 269 -12.57 14.70 -23.32
#